data_51da754a1d442f316d0525236d39c6f7
#
_entry.id   51da754a1d442f316d0525236d39c6f7
#
_cell.length_a   1.000
_cell.length_b   1.000
_cell.length_c   1.000
_cell.angle_alpha   90.00
_cell.angle_beta   90.00
_cell.angle_gamma   90.00
#
_symmetry.space_group_name_H-M   'P 1'
#
loop_
_entity.id
_entity.type
_entity.pdbx_description
1 polymer ?
#
loop_
_entity_poly.entity_id
_entity_poly.type
_entity_poly.pdbx_seq_one_letter_code
_entity_poly.pdbx_strand_id
1 'polypeptide(L)'
;QWRRVQYFRAGSIDALLTAQKKVGDQADAKNRKLATEFGRICNSHDDYIWRAVAGKGNERARGGASFSVYYVCDQAREGEADALVKSAFAPMYDQMVADGALKSWGWNEHVVGAQYRRLATITATDVASLMKARSAIVAAMEKNPLARTLDTICDSHADYIWEIRSEVP
;
A
#
# COMPACT_ATOMS: atom_id res chain seq x y z
N GLN A 1 -15.72 6.98 0.95
CA GLN A 1 -14.36 7.29 1.43
C GLN A 1 -14.00 6.36 2.58
N TRP A 2 -12.87 5.64 2.46
CA TRP A 2 -12.36 4.74 3.49
C TRP A 2 -11.94 5.50 4.75
N ARG A 3 -12.22 4.94 5.92
CA ARG A 3 -11.87 5.55 7.22
C ARG A 3 -10.88 4.73 8.01
N ARG A 4 -10.74 3.45 7.69
CA ARG A 4 -9.80 2.51 8.31
C ARG A 4 -9.25 1.59 7.25
N VAL A 5 -8.00 1.23 7.38
CA VAL A 5 -7.37 0.16 6.62
C VAL A 5 -6.72 -0.79 7.62
N GLN A 6 -6.91 -2.06 7.39
CA GLN A 6 -6.22 -3.13 8.08
C GLN A 6 -5.56 -4.00 7.02
N TYR A 7 -4.33 -4.39 7.25
CA TYR A 7 -3.65 -5.30 6.34
C TYR A 7 -2.92 -6.39 7.10
N PHE A 8 -2.80 -7.54 6.45
CA PHE A 8 -2.03 -8.68 6.88
C PHE A 8 -0.94 -8.95 5.86
N ARG A 9 0.17 -9.52 6.31
CA ARG A 9 1.28 -9.92 5.43
C ARG A 9 1.64 -11.36 5.71
N ALA A 10 1.94 -12.08 4.64
CA ALA A 10 2.42 -13.46 4.71
C ALA A 10 3.33 -13.76 3.52
N GLY A 11 4.15 -14.81 3.63
CA GLY A 11 5.06 -15.25 2.58
C GLY A 11 4.37 -15.90 1.38
N SER A 12 3.08 -16.27 1.52
CA SER A 12 2.26 -16.84 0.44
C SER A 12 0.79 -16.53 0.66
N ILE A 13 -0.03 -16.69 -0.40
CA ILE A 13 -1.49 -16.52 -0.32
C ILE A 13 -2.10 -17.56 0.63
N ASP A 14 -1.67 -18.81 0.59
CA ASP A 14 -2.18 -19.87 1.48
C ASP A 14 -1.89 -19.55 2.95
N ALA A 15 -0.67 -19.05 3.25
CA ALA A 15 -0.31 -18.63 4.60
C ALA A 15 -1.14 -17.40 5.03
N LEU A 16 -1.43 -16.47 4.12
CA LEU A 16 -2.27 -15.30 4.38
C LEU A 16 -3.70 -15.73 4.75
N LEU A 17 -4.33 -16.56 3.91
CA LEU A 17 -5.70 -17.03 4.14
C LEU A 17 -5.81 -17.87 5.41
N THR A 18 -4.80 -18.71 5.68
CA THR A 18 -4.72 -19.51 6.93
C THR A 18 -4.63 -18.59 8.16
N ALA A 19 -3.79 -17.55 8.11
CA ALA A 19 -3.64 -16.58 9.20
C ALA A 19 -4.93 -15.77 9.41
N GLN A 20 -5.57 -15.32 8.34
CA GLN A 20 -6.83 -14.58 8.38
C GLN A 20 -7.95 -15.42 9.02
N LYS A 21 -8.10 -16.69 8.60
CA LYS A 21 -9.05 -17.61 9.21
C LYS A 21 -8.80 -17.80 10.70
N LYS A 22 -7.53 -18.01 11.10
CA LYS A 22 -7.16 -18.18 12.51
C LYS A 22 -7.50 -16.94 13.35
N VAL A 23 -7.31 -15.74 12.82
CA VAL A 23 -7.68 -14.48 13.48
C VAL A 23 -9.20 -14.40 13.66
N GLY A 24 -9.98 -14.74 12.63
CA GLY A 24 -11.44 -14.80 12.68
C GLY A 24 -11.93 -15.79 13.74
N ASP A 25 -11.44 -17.05 13.70
CA ASP A 25 -11.80 -18.09 14.67
C ASP A 25 -11.48 -17.68 16.13
N GLN A 26 -10.36 -16.99 16.34
CA GLN A 26 -10.00 -16.48 17.68
C GLN A 26 -10.87 -15.30 18.13
N ALA A 27 -11.24 -14.41 17.20
CA ALA A 27 -12.16 -13.31 17.51
C ALA A 27 -13.52 -13.83 17.95
N ASP A 28 -14.06 -14.82 17.24
CA ASP A 28 -15.34 -15.43 17.56
C ASP A 28 -15.30 -16.22 18.88
N ALA A 29 -14.22 -16.98 19.12
CA ALA A 29 -14.11 -17.83 20.30
C ALA A 29 -13.83 -17.05 21.59
N LYS A 30 -12.98 -16.01 21.51
CA LYS A 30 -12.48 -15.31 22.71
C LYS A 30 -13.06 -13.93 22.92
N ASN A 31 -13.49 -13.27 21.84
CA ASN A 31 -13.87 -11.85 21.84
C ASN A 31 -15.18 -11.58 21.09
N ARG A 32 -16.11 -12.53 21.07
CA ARG A 32 -17.36 -12.44 20.30
C ARG A 32 -18.07 -11.10 20.45
N LYS A 33 -18.15 -10.56 21.68
CA LYS A 33 -18.80 -9.27 21.94
C LYS A 33 -18.10 -8.12 21.18
N LEU A 34 -16.76 -8.09 21.22
CA LEU A 34 -15.97 -7.09 20.48
C LEU A 34 -16.06 -7.29 18.97
N ALA A 35 -16.04 -8.53 18.49
CA ALA A 35 -16.20 -8.84 17.07
C ALA A 35 -17.57 -8.38 16.54
N THR A 36 -18.64 -8.62 17.31
CA THR A 36 -19.99 -8.14 16.98
C THR A 36 -20.06 -6.62 16.95
N GLU A 37 -19.48 -5.94 17.95
CA GLU A 37 -19.46 -4.48 18.00
C GLU A 37 -18.61 -3.88 16.86
N PHE A 38 -17.47 -4.49 16.55
CA PHE A 38 -16.66 -4.10 15.39
C PHE A 38 -17.45 -4.20 14.09
N GLY A 39 -18.15 -5.32 13.84
CA GLY A 39 -18.98 -5.52 12.66
C GLY A 39 -20.14 -4.52 12.58
N ARG A 40 -20.69 -4.08 13.73
CA ARG A 40 -21.74 -3.05 13.78
C ARG A 40 -21.20 -1.67 13.38
N ILE A 41 -19.94 -1.36 13.74
CA ILE A 41 -19.29 -0.07 13.43
C ILE A 41 -18.72 -0.08 12.01
N CYS A 42 -18.11 -1.19 11.60
CA CYS A 42 -17.48 -1.38 10.30
C CYS A 42 -18.32 -2.34 9.46
N ASN A 43 -19.47 -1.90 9.02
CA ASN A 43 -20.50 -2.72 8.36
C ASN A 43 -20.33 -2.83 6.84
N SER A 44 -19.37 -2.13 6.25
CA SER A 44 -19.00 -2.27 4.85
C SER A 44 -17.48 -2.20 4.68
N HIS A 45 -16.94 -3.01 3.80
CA HIS A 45 -15.52 -3.08 3.51
C HIS A 45 -15.29 -3.54 2.06
N ASP A 46 -14.11 -3.22 1.53
CA ASP A 46 -13.57 -3.79 0.31
C ASP A 46 -12.28 -4.55 0.66
N ASP A 47 -12.21 -5.79 0.22
CA ASP A 47 -11.05 -6.64 0.43
C ASP A 47 -10.20 -6.73 -0.83
N TYR A 48 -8.89 -6.63 -0.63
CA TYR A 48 -7.89 -6.77 -1.68
C TYR A 48 -6.79 -7.73 -1.23
N ILE A 49 -6.33 -8.54 -2.16
CA ILE A 49 -5.07 -9.29 -2.02
C ILE A 49 -4.07 -8.71 -3.02
N TRP A 50 -2.94 -8.28 -2.50
CA TRP A 50 -1.85 -7.71 -3.26
C TRP A 50 -0.62 -8.59 -3.22
N ARG A 51 0.15 -8.61 -4.30
CA ARG A 51 1.48 -9.23 -4.36
C ARG A 51 2.53 -8.13 -4.54
N ALA A 52 3.58 -8.16 -3.73
CA ALA A 52 4.67 -7.21 -3.86
C ALA A 52 5.44 -7.44 -5.17
N VAL A 53 5.63 -6.39 -5.97
CA VAL A 53 6.36 -6.37 -7.23
C VAL A 53 7.72 -5.71 -7.06
N ALA A 54 7.77 -4.62 -6.30
CA ALA A 54 8.97 -3.89 -5.93
C ALA A 54 8.76 -3.17 -4.59
N GLY A 55 9.84 -2.88 -3.89
CA GLY A 55 9.77 -2.14 -2.63
C GLY A 55 11.07 -2.24 -1.83
N LYS A 56 11.20 -1.35 -0.85
CA LYS A 56 12.32 -1.30 0.08
C LYS A 56 11.89 -0.72 1.42
N GLY A 57 12.58 -1.10 2.47
CA GLY A 57 12.40 -0.57 3.82
C GLY A 57 12.13 -1.64 4.86
N ASN A 58 12.05 -1.19 6.13
CA ASN A 58 11.76 -2.09 7.23
C ASN A 58 10.23 -2.20 7.40
N GLU A 59 9.71 -3.36 7.04
CA GLU A 59 8.29 -3.65 7.12
C GLU A 59 7.75 -3.78 8.53
N ARG A 60 8.63 -3.93 9.53
CA ARG A 60 8.30 -4.01 10.96
C ARG A 60 8.46 -2.68 11.70
N ALA A 61 8.90 -1.64 11.00
CA ALA A 61 9.09 -0.30 11.56
C ALA A 61 8.76 0.75 10.49
N ARG A 62 7.48 0.76 10.07
CA ARG A 62 6.99 1.63 8.98
C ARG A 62 6.85 3.10 9.38
N GLY A 63 6.97 3.42 10.67
CA GLY A 63 6.79 4.77 11.17
C GLY A 63 5.36 5.09 11.57
N GLY A 64 5.00 6.38 11.59
CA GLY A 64 3.69 6.86 12.07
C GLY A 64 2.69 7.22 10.97
N ALA A 65 3.12 7.31 9.70
CA ALA A 65 2.25 7.70 8.60
C ALA A 65 2.53 6.93 7.31
N SER A 66 1.47 6.70 6.53
CA SER A 66 1.52 6.06 5.21
C SER A 66 0.70 6.86 4.20
N PHE A 67 1.19 6.95 2.98
CA PHE A 67 0.47 7.41 1.80
C PHE A 67 0.26 6.24 0.86
N SER A 68 -0.96 6.04 0.42
CA SER A 68 -1.35 4.95 -0.47
C SER A 68 -2.02 5.51 -1.71
N VAL A 69 -1.58 5.06 -2.88
CA VAL A 69 -2.18 5.39 -4.18
C VAL A 69 -2.70 4.11 -4.81
N TYR A 70 -4.00 4.03 -4.98
CA TYR A 70 -4.70 2.90 -5.59
C TYR A 70 -5.00 3.25 -7.03
N TYR A 71 -4.33 2.60 -7.98
CA TYR A 71 -4.42 2.89 -9.40
C TYR A 71 -5.42 1.99 -10.12
N VAL A 72 -6.18 2.60 -11.03
CA VAL A 72 -6.89 1.92 -12.11
C VAL A 72 -5.98 1.91 -13.33
N CYS A 73 -5.62 0.73 -13.82
CA CYS A 73 -4.66 0.58 -14.91
C CYS A 73 -5.25 -0.28 -16.05
N ASP A 74 -4.75 -0.05 -17.27
CA ASP A 74 -5.00 -0.93 -18.41
C ASP A 74 -4.36 -2.30 -18.14
N GLN A 75 -5.19 -3.33 -18.04
CA GLN A 75 -4.77 -4.70 -17.75
C GLN A 75 -3.76 -5.25 -18.77
N ALA A 76 -3.88 -4.86 -20.03
CA ALA A 76 -2.96 -5.33 -21.06
C ALA A 76 -1.55 -4.74 -20.93
N ARG A 77 -1.41 -3.61 -20.19
CA ARG A 77 -0.17 -2.85 -20.04
C ARG A 77 0.39 -2.86 -18.61
N GLU A 78 -0.18 -3.63 -17.70
CA GLU A 78 0.27 -3.70 -16.31
C GLU A 78 1.75 -4.11 -16.17
N GLY A 79 2.24 -5.02 -17.00
CA GLY A 79 3.64 -5.42 -17.04
C GLY A 79 4.58 -4.28 -17.46
N GLU A 80 4.11 -3.38 -18.34
CA GLU A 80 4.84 -2.16 -18.73
C GLU A 80 4.93 -1.19 -17.55
N ALA A 81 3.83 -0.97 -16.81
CA ALA A 81 3.83 -0.16 -15.60
C ALA A 81 4.82 -0.70 -14.55
N ASP A 82 4.84 -2.02 -14.34
CA ASP A 82 5.77 -2.67 -13.41
C ASP A 82 7.23 -2.49 -13.81
N ALA A 83 7.53 -2.61 -15.11
CA ALA A 83 8.87 -2.40 -15.65
C ALA A 83 9.31 -0.93 -15.50
N LEU A 84 8.42 0.02 -15.77
CA LEU A 84 8.68 1.46 -15.57
C LEU A 84 8.98 1.78 -14.10
N VAL A 85 8.18 1.26 -13.18
CA VAL A 85 8.42 1.50 -11.75
C VAL A 85 9.76 0.94 -11.33
N LYS A 86 10.09 -0.29 -11.72
CA LYS A 86 11.37 -0.93 -11.36
C LYS A 86 12.59 -0.20 -11.91
N SER A 87 12.53 0.25 -13.16
CA SER A 87 13.69 0.82 -13.85
C SER A 87 13.85 2.33 -13.64
N ALA A 88 12.75 3.07 -13.61
CA ALA A 88 12.79 4.53 -13.63
C ALA A 88 12.50 5.18 -12.28
N PHE A 89 11.67 4.57 -11.42
CA PHE A 89 11.22 5.19 -10.18
C PHE A 89 11.80 4.54 -8.92
N ALA A 90 12.01 3.23 -8.91
CA ALA A 90 12.56 2.51 -7.76
C ALA A 90 13.90 3.08 -7.28
N PRO A 91 14.86 3.47 -8.14
CA PRO A 91 16.13 4.05 -7.68
C PRO A 91 15.95 5.32 -6.85
N MET A 92 15.00 6.20 -7.23
CA MET A 92 14.68 7.42 -6.48
C MET A 92 14.08 7.07 -5.11
N TYR A 93 13.10 6.17 -5.06
CA TYR A 93 12.51 5.74 -3.80
C TYR A 93 13.53 5.05 -2.89
N ASP A 94 14.39 4.21 -3.47
CA ASP A 94 15.46 3.52 -2.74
C ASP A 94 16.44 4.49 -2.09
N GLN A 95 16.78 5.56 -2.81
CA GLN A 95 17.62 6.63 -2.26
C GLN A 95 16.93 7.37 -1.12
N MET A 96 15.65 7.69 -1.26
CA MET A 96 14.88 8.34 -0.20
C MET A 96 14.76 7.49 1.08
N VAL A 97 14.71 6.16 0.95
CA VAL A 97 14.79 5.25 2.10
C VAL A 97 16.19 5.25 2.70
N ALA A 98 17.24 5.22 1.87
CA ALA A 98 18.64 5.28 2.33
C ALA A 98 18.95 6.57 3.09
N ASP A 99 18.41 7.70 2.64
CA ASP A 99 18.57 9.02 3.24
C ASP A 99 17.66 9.22 4.47
N GLY A 100 16.79 8.29 4.78
CA GLY A 100 15.86 8.34 5.91
C GLY A 100 14.65 9.27 5.70
N ALA A 101 14.46 9.82 4.50
CA ALA A 101 13.27 10.60 4.15
C ALA A 101 12.00 9.75 4.11
N LEU A 102 12.14 8.48 3.73
CA LEU A 102 11.10 7.45 3.83
C LEU A 102 11.54 6.32 4.77
N LYS A 103 10.59 5.66 5.39
CA LYS A 103 10.81 4.41 6.14
C LYS A 103 10.68 3.20 5.22
N SER A 104 9.76 3.26 4.28
CA SER A 104 9.57 2.22 3.25
C SER A 104 8.82 2.76 2.05
N TRP A 105 8.93 2.04 0.95
CA TRP A 105 8.05 2.19 -0.20
C TRP A 105 7.68 0.81 -0.75
N GLY A 106 6.58 0.73 -1.50
CA GLY A 106 6.12 -0.50 -2.13
C GLY A 106 5.30 -0.24 -3.38
N TRP A 107 5.45 -1.12 -4.36
CA TRP A 107 4.63 -1.24 -5.55
C TRP A 107 4.07 -2.65 -5.59
N ASN A 108 2.75 -2.78 -5.66
CA ASN A 108 2.07 -4.05 -5.51
C ASN A 108 1.10 -4.27 -6.67
N GLU A 109 1.03 -5.51 -7.16
CA GLU A 109 0.06 -5.95 -8.15
C GLU A 109 -1.19 -6.53 -7.51
N HIS A 110 -2.30 -6.36 -8.19
CA HIS A 110 -3.58 -6.92 -7.81
C HIS A 110 -3.62 -8.44 -8.03
N VAL A 111 -4.10 -9.16 -7.02
CA VAL A 111 -4.40 -10.59 -7.10
C VAL A 111 -5.90 -10.83 -7.00
N VAL A 112 -6.54 -10.25 -5.98
CA VAL A 112 -7.99 -10.32 -5.74
C VAL A 112 -8.48 -8.95 -5.27
N GLY A 113 -9.68 -8.56 -5.67
CA GLY A 113 -10.35 -7.34 -5.23
C GLY A 113 -11.20 -6.72 -6.35
N ALA A 114 -11.53 -5.43 -6.19
CA ALA A 114 -12.38 -4.70 -7.12
C ALA A 114 -11.55 -4.02 -8.25
N GLN A 115 -11.72 -2.71 -8.43
CA GLN A 115 -11.23 -2.00 -9.63
C GLN A 115 -9.75 -1.63 -9.63
N TYR A 116 -9.12 -1.57 -8.45
CA TYR A 116 -7.73 -1.12 -8.39
C TYR A 116 -6.76 -2.24 -8.78
N ARG A 117 -5.85 -1.91 -9.70
CA ARG A 117 -4.94 -2.87 -10.33
C ARG A 117 -3.52 -2.78 -9.80
N ARG A 118 -3.12 -1.60 -9.29
CA ARG A 118 -1.82 -1.38 -8.67
C ARG A 118 -1.99 -0.57 -7.39
N LEU A 119 -1.14 -0.85 -6.42
CA LEU A 119 -1.07 -0.12 -5.16
C LEU A 119 0.37 0.34 -4.92
N ALA A 120 0.57 1.66 -4.94
CA ALA A 120 1.81 2.26 -4.46
C ALA A 120 1.65 2.71 -3.01
N THR A 121 2.69 2.49 -2.21
CA THR A 121 2.73 2.94 -0.82
C THR A 121 4.07 3.58 -0.51
N ILE A 122 4.04 4.62 0.31
CA ILE A 122 5.22 5.17 0.98
C ILE A 122 4.90 5.37 2.46
N THR A 123 5.90 5.25 3.31
CA THR A 123 5.74 5.48 4.75
C THR A 123 6.84 6.38 5.29
N ALA A 124 6.52 7.14 6.35
CA ALA A 124 7.45 8.04 7.01
C ALA A 124 7.21 8.08 8.51
N THR A 125 8.07 8.79 9.26
CA THR A 125 7.99 8.90 10.71
C THR A 125 6.67 9.48 11.17
N ASP A 126 6.15 10.47 10.44
CA ASP A 126 4.91 11.20 10.73
C ASP A 126 4.32 11.79 9.43
N VAL A 127 3.14 12.40 9.54
CA VAL A 127 2.44 13.00 8.41
C VAL A 127 3.23 14.18 7.80
N ALA A 128 3.91 14.98 8.60
CA ALA A 128 4.66 16.13 8.09
C ALA A 128 5.86 15.67 7.25
N SER A 129 6.63 14.69 7.74
CA SER A 129 7.72 14.05 7.03
C SER A 129 7.24 13.36 5.76
N LEU A 130 6.09 12.67 5.83
CA LEU A 130 5.46 12.02 4.69
C LEU A 130 5.10 13.02 3.59
N MET A 131 4.49 14.15 3.93
CA MET A 131 4.09 15.17 2.96
C MET A 131 5.29 15.89 2.35
N LYS A 132 6.37 16.10 3.12
CA LYS A 132 7.64 16.62 2.60
C LYS A 132 8.25 15.66 1.58
N ALA A 133 8.31 14.37 1.91
CA ALA A 133 8.80 13.34 0.99
C ALA A 133 7.94 13.26 -0.29
N ARG A 134 6.60 13.27 -0.15
CA ARG A 134 5.67 13.28 -1.28
C ARG A 134 5.90 14.47 -2.20
N SER A 135 6.09 15.67 -1.66
CA SER A 135 6.36 16.87 -2.48
C SER A 135 7.66 16.73 -3.28
N ALA A 136 8.71 16.13 -2.69
CA ALA A 136 9.96 15.86 -3.38
C ALA A 136 9.79 14.81 -4.50
N ILE A 137 8.98 13.78 -4.26
CA ILE A 137 8.63 12.75 -5.25
C ILE A 137 7.90 13.39 -6.44
N VAL A 138 6.87 14.20 -6.19
CA VAL A 138 6.11 14.88 -7.25
C VAL A 138 7.05 15.75 -8.09
N ALA A 139 7.87 16.57 -7.46
CA ALA A 139 8.82 17.43 -8.16
C ALA A 139 9.87 16.67 -8.99
N ALA A 140 10.26 15.46 -8.55
CA ALA A 140 11.15 14.59 -9.30
C ALA A 140 10.42 13.92 -10.48
N MET A 141 9.18 13.48 -10.26
CA MET A 141 8.33 12.88 -11.29
C MET A 141 7.98 13.86 -12.42
N GLU A 142 7.68 15.12 -12.12
CA GLU A 142 7.41 16.16 -13.12
C GLU A 142 8.58 16.36 -14.10
N LYS A 143 9.80 16.08 -13.67
CA LYS A 143 11.02 16.16 -14.49
C LYS A 143 11.35 14.87 -15.24
N ASN A 144 10.66 13.79 -14.92
CA ASN A 144 10.89 12.49 -15.54
C ASN A 144 9.88 12.24 -16.67
N PRO A 145 10.31 12.18 -17.94
CA PRO A 145 9.38 11.98 -19.07
C PRO A 145 8.62 10.64 -18.99
N LEU A 146 9.18 9.64 -18.29
CA LEU A 146 8.55 8.34 -18.11
C LEU A 146 7.36 8.37 -17.12
N ALA A 147 7.23 9.42 -16.31
CA ALA A 147 6.06 9.59 -15.45
C ALA A 147 4.78 9.72 -16.28
N ARG A 148 4.84 10.47 -17.39
CA ARG A 148 3.69 10.60 -18.32
C ARG A 148 3.31 9.27 -18.96
N THR A 149 4.29 8.39 -19.22
CA THR A 149 4.01 7.05 -19.74
C THR A 149 3.23 6.23 -18.72
N LEU A 150 3.61 6.30 -17.44
CA LEU A 150 2.86 5.64 -16.37
C LEU A 150 1.41 6.15 -16.30
N ASP A 151 1.20 7.47 -16.42
CA ASP A 151 -0.14 8.09 -16.42
C ASP A 151 -1.00 7.63 -17.60
N THR A 152 -0.40 7.25 -18.75
CA THR A 152 -1.16 6.67 -19.88
C THR A 152 -1.54 5.21 -19.67
N ILE A 153 -0.92 4.53 -18.71
CA ILE A 153 -1.21 3.13 -18.38
C ILE A 153 -2.18 3.06 -17.21
N CYS A 154 -1.95 3.92 -16.21
CA CYS A 154 -2.74 4.01 -14.98
C CYS A 154 -3.32 5.42 -14.89
N ASP A 155 -4.40 5.66 -15.61
CA ASP A 155 -4.97 6.97 -15.91
C ASP A 155 -5.83 7.56 -14.78
N SER A 156 -6.14 6.77 -13.77
CA SER A 156 -7.00 7.16 -12.66
C SER A 156 -6.52 6.53 -11.36
N HIS A 157 -6.67 7.25 -10.26
CA HIS A 157 -6.27 6.74 -8.93
C HIS A 157 -7.07 7.37 -7.79
N ALA A 158 -7.01 6.73 -6.63
CA ALA A 158 -7.50 7.25 -5.36
C ALA A 158 -6.35 7.30 -4.34
N ASP A 159 -6.19 8.44 -3.69
CA ASP A 159 -5.12 8.72 -2.74
C ASP A 159 -5.63 8.73 -1.31
N TYR A 160 -4.85 8.15 -0.41
CA TYR A 160 -5.16 8.16 1.02
C TYR A 160 -3.92 8.41 1.86
N ILE A 161 -4.09 9.21 2.91
CA ILE A 161 -3.11 9.37 3.99
C ILE A 161 -3.65 8.61 5.20
N TRP A 162 -2.81 7.78 5.79
CA TRP A 162 -3.13 6.97 6.95
C TRP A 162 -2.18 7.30 8.10
N GLU A 163 -2.71 7.50 9.28
CA GLU A 163 -1.92 7.41 10.50
C GLU A 163 -1.84 5.95 10.92
N ILE A 164 -0.63 5.46 11.11
CA ILE A 164 -0.37 4.09 11.58
C ILE A 164 -0.61 4.06 13.09
N ARG A 165 -1.68 3.40 13.50
CA ARG A 165 -2.11 3.35 14.91
C ARG A 165 -1.57 2.14 15.65
N SER A 166 -1.33 1.04 14.96
CA SER A 166 -0.83 -0.20 15.55
C SER A 166 -0.14 -1.03 14.48
N GLU A 167 1.01 -1.57 14.83
CA GLU A 167 1.70 -2.61 14.08
C GLU A 167 2.00 -3.75 15.04
N VAL A 168 1.73 -4.98 14.62
CA VAL A 168 2.09 -6.20 15.34
C VAL A 168 3.03 -6.99 14.44
N PRO A 169 4.25 -7.28 14.90
CA PRO A 169 5.27 -7.99 14.11
C PRO A 169 4.88 -9.44 13.80
#